data_7ce2ac18a196ef68829cae952d5a9e9a
#
_entry.id   7ce2ac18a196ef68829cae952d5a9e9a
#
_cell.length_a   1.000
_cell.length_b   1.000
_cell.length_c   1.000
_cell.angle_alpha   90.00
_cell.angle_beta   90.00
_cell.angle_gamma   90.00
#
_symmetry.space_group_name_H-M   'P 1'
#
loop_
_entity.id
_entity.type
_entity.pdbx_description
1 polymer ?
#
loop_
_entity_poly.entity_id
_entity_poly.type
_entity_poly.pdbx_seq_one_letter_code
_entity_poly.pdbx_strand_id
1 'polypeptide(L)' 'MDKDTQATLHHRRLGRVDGMTAGGRLEDMVRLFRSLAQSKRPEYFIMIGGTSYGPEKIENLASELSIED' A
#
# COMPACT_ATOMS: atom_id res chain seq x y z
N MET A 1 -2.93 -14.87 -2.19
CA MET A 1 -2.02 -13.72 -2.09
C MET A 1 -1.06 -13.94 -0.94
N ASP A 2 0.20 -13.64 -1.11
CA ASP A 2 1.19 -13.80 -0.06
C ASP A 2 2.10 -12.55 0.04
N LYS A 3 3.04 -12.59 0.97
CA LYS A 3 3.92 -11.43 1.23
C LYS A 3 4.81 -11.07 0.06
N ASP A 4 5.08 -12.03 -0.83
CA ASP A 4 5.96 -11.82 -1.98
C ASP A 4 5.20 -11.40 -3.23
N THR A 5 3.88 -11.26 -3.14
CA THR A 5 3.06 -10.82 -4.27
C THR A 5 3.55 -9.45 -4.74
N GLN A 6 3.68 -9.30 -6.07
CA GLN A 6 4.10 -8.03 -6.65
C GLN A 6 3.04 -6.97 -6.39
N ALA A 7 3.47 -5.83 -5.88
CA ALA A 7 2.59 -4.72 -5.54
C ALA A 7 3.26 -3.38 -5.84
N THR A 8 2.46 -2.34 -5.98
CA THR A 8 2.97 -0.99 -6.20
C THR A 8 2.26 -0.02 -5.27
N LEU A 9 3.02 0.95 -4.75
CA LEU A 9 2.49 1.99 -3.87
C LEU A 9 2.32 3.27 -4.69
N HIS A 10 1.14 3.87 -4.59
CA HIS A 10 0.80 5.07 -5.35
C HIS A 10 0.34 6.19 -4.43
N HIS A 11 0.58 7.41 -4.85
CA HIS A 11 0.15 8.62 -4.16
C HIS A 11 -0.99 9.25 -4.94
N ARG A 12 -2.07 9.60 -4.24
CA ARG A 12 -3.21 10.30 -4.81
C ARG A 12 -3.34 11.64 -4.12
N ARG A 13 -3.38 12.71 -4.90
CA ARG A 13 -3.48 14.05 -4.38
C ARG A 13 -4.52 14.84 -5.16
N LEU A 14 -5.46 15.46 -4.45
CA LEU A 14 -6.53 16.27 -5.06
C LEU A 14 -7.33 15.49 -6.12
N GLY A 15 -7.55 14.20 -5.88
CA GLY A 15 -8.27 13.33 -6.80
C GLY A 15 -7.45 12.84 -7.99
N ARG A 16 -6.16 13.18 -8.04
CA ARG A 16 -5.26 12.78 -9.12
C ARG A 16 -4.25 11.76 -8.61
N VAL A 17 -3.91 10.80 -9.44
CA VAL A 17 -2.87 9.82 -9.14
C VAL A 17 -1.55 10.34 -9.69
N ASP A 18 -0.57 10.52 -8.80
CA ASP A 18 0.74 11.06 -9.16
C ASP A 18 1.67 9.99 -9.74
N GLY A 19 1.17 8.77 -9.97
CA GLY A 19 1.97 7.69 -10.47
C GLY A 19 2.51 6.81 -9.36
N MET A 20 3.43 5.93 -9.72
CA MET A 20 3.99 4.95 -8.79
C MET A 20 5.05 5.58 -7.91
N THR A 21 4.86 5.49 -6.57
CA THR A 21 5.85 5.95 -5.60
C THR A 21 6.93 4.89 -5.39
N ALA A 22 6.53 3.63 -5.34
CA ALA A 22 7.45 2.50 -5.13
C ALA A 22 6.82 1.23 -5.68
N GLY A 23 7.64 0.24 -5.94
CA GLY A 23 7.19 -1.07 -6.38
C GLY A 23 8.06 -2.17 -5.82
N GLY A 24 7.50 -3.36 -5.64
CA GLY A 24 8.20 -4.50 -5.14
C GLY A 24 7.26 -5.50 -4.48
N ARG A 25 7.74 -6.17 -3.43
CA ARG A 25 6.95 -7.18 -2.73
C ARG A 25 5.89 -6.50 -1.86
N LEU A 26 4.75 -7.16 -1.73
CA LEU A 26 3.64 -6.63 -0.95
C LEU A 26 4.05 -6.25 0.48
N GLU A 27 4.82 -7.11 1.16
CA GLU A 27 5.23 -6.79 2.53
C GLU A 27 6.07 -5.51 2.60
N ASP A 28 6.91 -5.27 1.60
CA ASP A 28 7.72 -4.06 1.56
C ASP A 28 6.85 -2.82 1.33
N MET A 29 5.84 -2.94 0.47
CA MET A 29 4.93 -1.82 0.21
C MET A 29 4.07 -1.51 1.43
N VAL A 30 3.64 -2.52 2.17
CA VAL A 30 2.89 -2.32 3.40
C VAL A 30 3.76 -1.62 4.45
N ARG A 31 5.02 -2.02 4.57
CA ARG A 31 5.94 -1.38 5.51
C ARG A 31 6.20 0.08 5.14
N LEU A 32 6.38 0.36 3.85
CA LEU A 32 6.53 1.74 3.39
C LEU A 32 5.29 2.57 3.73
N PHE A 33 4.10 2.01 3.46
CA PHE A 33 2.85 2.68 3.80
C PHE A 33 2.78 2.98 5.30
N ARG A 34 3.15 2.03 6.13
CA ARG A 34 3.12 2.21 7.58
C ARG A 34 4.16 3.20 8.10
N SER A 35 5.22 3.41 7.35
CA SER A 35 6.23 4.41 7.71
C SER A 35 5.77 5.85 7.49
N LEU A 36 4.67 6.02 6.75
CA LEU A 36 4.10 7.34 6.50
C LEU A 36 3.39 7.85 7.76
N ALA A 37 3.40 9.18 7.94
CA ALA A 37 2.62 9.80 9.02
C ALA A 37 1.14 9.46 8.82
N GLN A 38 0.40 9.24 9.90
CA GLN A 38 -1.01 8.87 9.83
C GLN A 38 -1.82 9.87 9.00
N SER A 39 -1.50 11.16 9.09
CA SER A 39 -2.20 12.20 8.34
C SER A 39 -1.97 12.09 6.84
N LYS A 40 -0.92 11.41 6.40
CA LYS A 40 -0.60 11.24 4.99
C LYS A 40 -1.14 9.95 4.41
N ARG A 41 -1.39 8.94 5.24
CA ARG A 41 -1.83 7.63 4.77
C ARG A 41 -3.08 7.65 3.88
N PRO A 42 -4.10 8.48 4.16
CA PRO A 42 -5.30 8.52 3.29
C PRO A 42 -5.00 8.94 1.84
N GLU A 43 -3.85 9.56 1.59
CA GLU A 43 -3.46 9.99 0.24
C GLU A 43 -2.76 8.88 -0.55
N TYR A 44 -2.53 7.72 0.08
CA TYR A 44 -1.79 6.62 -0.55
C TYR A 44 -2.66 5.38 -0.70
N PHE A 45 -2.31 4.55 -1.66
CA PHE A 45 -2.97 3.25 -1.84
C PHE A 45 -1.99 2.29 -2.51
N ILE A 46 -2.28 1.00 -2.38
CA ILE A 46 -1.46 -0.06 -2.98
C ILE A 46 -2.26 -0.72 -4.10
N MET A 47 -1.61 -0.96 -5.23
CA MET A 47 -2.19 -1.69 -6.35
C MET A 47 -1.63 -3.09 -6.39
N ILE A 48 -2.50 -4.08 -6.52
CA ILE A 48 -2.12 -5.48 -6.65
C ILE A 48 -2.97 -6.08 -7.77
N GLY A 49 -2.31 -6.46 -8.87
CA GLY A 49 -3.01 -7.09 -9.98
C GLY A 49 -4.17 -6.26 -10.54
N GLY A 50 -4.02 -4.95 -10.59
CA GLY A 50 -5.07 -4.06 -11.11
C GLY A 50 -6.13 -3.66 -10.09
N THR A 51 -6.06 -4.17 -8.87
CA THR A 51 -7.00 -3.82 -7.80
C THR A 51 -6.34 -2.85 -6.84
N SER A 52 -7.03 -1.77 -6.49
CA SER A 52 -6.50 -0.80 -5.53
C SER A 52 -6.96 -1.13 -4.12
N TYR A 53 -6.04 -0.95 -3.18
CA TYR A 53 -6.28 -1.20 -1.75
C TYR A 53 -6.00 0.10 -0.99
N GLY A 54 -7.05 0.68 -0.42
CA GLY A 54 -6.92 1.88 0.42
C GLY A 54 -6.38 1.56 1.81
N PRO A 55 -6.23 2.59 2.67
CA PRO A 55 -5.62 2.38 3.99
C PRO A 55 -6.25 1.27 4.82
N GLU A 56 -7.57 1.21 4.89
CA GLU A 56 -8.27 0.18 5.66
C GLU A 56 -7.99 -1.22 5.12
N LYS A 57 -8.05 -1.37 3.80
CA LYS A 57 -7.79 -2.66 3.15
C LYS A 57 -6.33 -3.07 3.31
N ILE A 58 -5.42 -2.11 3.29
CA ILE A 58 -3.99 -2.39 3.51
C ILE A 58 -3.78 -2.96 4.91
N GLU A 59 -4.40 -2.36 5.92
CA GLU A 59 -4.28 -2.85 7.30
C GLU A 59 -4.89 -4.24 7.44
N ASN A 60 -6.01 -4.52 6.76
CA ASN A 60 -6.62 -5.84 6.77
C ASN A 60 -5.69 -6.88 6.14
N LEU A 61 -5.05 -6.54 5.03
CA LEU A 61 -4.08 -7.41 4.37
C LEU A 61 -2.88 -7.68 5.27
N ALA A 62 -2.38 -6.64 5.92
CA ALA A 62 -1.25 -6.77 6.83
C ALA A 62 -1.57 -7.74 7.96
N SER A 63 -2.78 -7.65 8.49
CA SER A 63 -3.24 -8.56 9.55
C SER A 63 -3.36 -9.99 9.04
N GLU A 64 -3.98 -10.19 7.87
CA GLU A 64 -4.16 -11.52 7.28
C GLU A 64 -2.83 -12.21 6.98
N LEU A 65 -1.86 -11.45 6.49
CA LEU A 65 -0.56 -11.99 6.08
C LEU A 65 0.48 -11.94 7.20
N SER A 66 0.10 -11.47 8.37
CA SER A 66 1.00 -11.33 9.52
C SER A 66 2.23 -10.50 9.19
N ILE A 67 2.02 -9.42 8.44
CA ILE A 67 3.09 -8.49 8.11
C ILE A 67 3.35 -7.59 9.31
N GLU A 68 4.57 -7.61 9.82
CA GLU A 68 4.98 -6.79 10.95
C GLU A 68 5.89 -5.65 10.49
N ASP A 69 5.88 -4.57 11.26
CA ASP A 69 6.75 -3.43 10.98
C ASP A 69 8.19 -3.72 11.33
#